data_34409e16519d383eaa007141eb8e112f
#
_entry.id   34409e16519d383eaa007141eb8e112f
#
_cell.length_a   1.000
_cell.length_b   1.000
_cell.length_c   1.000
_cell.angle_alpha   90.00
_cell.angle_beta   90.00
_cell.angle_gamma   90.00
#
_symmetry.space_group_name_H-M   'P 1'
#
loop_
_entity.id
_entity.type
_entity.pdbx_description
1 polymer ?
#
loop_
_entity_poly.entity_id
_entity_poly.type
_entity_poly.pdbx_seq_one_letter_code
_entity_poly.pdbx_strand_id
1 'polypeptide(L)'
;EEGVEKIGIEAFSHCRELKQATLPASLKEIGESGYGGIFSGCRKLEKVRLDNDNYTYYCNGSVLIEKKSRTVIDGWGIDHCYTGNGYVSLKAKRIGRNAFRGHELLASVALPETLEEIEANAFEDCKALRVIECNAVVPPTVGKDAFKLNLPRNGYVLPLQERTVLVVPKGSLEAYRNAPGWKEFKHIKEEVTLEN
;
A
#
# COMPACT_ATOMS: atom_id res chain seq x y z
N GLU A 1 -23.29 -7.23 8.30
CA GLU A 1 -24.14 -8.15 9.12
C GLU A 1 -23.24 -8.87 10.11
N GLU A 2 -23.73 -9.05 11.33
CA GLU A 2 -23.03 -9.87 12.34
C GLU A 2 -22.96 -11.33 11.87
N GLY A 3 -21.87 -12.04 12.22
CA GLY A 3 -21.69 -13.44 11.87
C GLY A 3 -20.93 -13.70 10.59
N VAL A 4 -20.55 -12.67 9.81
CA VAL A 4 -19.65 -12.86 8.66
C VAL A 4 -18.24 -13.11 9.18
N GLU A 5 -17.73 -14.31 8.97
CA GLU A 5 -16.39 -14.71 9.41
C GLU A 5 -15.33 -14.61 8.30
N LYS A 6 -15.75 -14.66 7.03
CA LYS A 6 -14.86 -14.68 5.89
C LYS A 6 -15.33 -13.76 4.77
N ILE A 7 -14.39 -12.99 4.22
CA ILE A 7 -14.57 -12.23 2.99
C ILE A 7 -13.76 -12.93 1.90
N GLY A 8 -14.42 -13.29 0.81
CA GLY A 8 -13.78 -13.96 -0.31
C GLY A 8 -12.88 -13.04 -1.13
N ILE A 9 -12.16 -13.64 -2.05
CA ILE A 9 -11.31 -12.96 -3.03
C ILE A 9 -12.15 -11.93 -3.79
N GLU A 10 -11.65 -10.69 -3.88
CA GLU A 10 -12.24 -9.60 -4.67
C GLU A 10 -13.71 -9.26 -4.34
N ALA A 11 -14.20 -9.62 -3.14
CA ALA A 11 -15.62 -9.55 -2.79
C ALA A 11 -16.25 -8.16 -3.03
N PHE A 12 -15.45 -7.08 -2.92
CA PHE A 12 -15.89 -5.71 -3.19
C PHE A 12 -15.12 -5.06 -4.34
N SER A 13 -14.35 -5.85 -5.11
CA SER A 13 -13.56 -5.31 -6.22
C SER A 13 -14.46 -4.60 -7.23
N HIS A 14 -14.00 -3.43 -7.71
CA HIS A 14 -14.72 -2.58 -8.67
C HIS A 14 -16.13 -2.13 -8.26
N CYS A 15 -16.48 -2.17 -6.98
CA CYS A 15 -17.70 -1.53 -6.47
C CYS A 15 -17.55 -0.01 -6.51
N ARG A 16 -17.61 0.59 -7.72
CA ARG A 16 -17.26 1.99 -8.00
C ARG A 16 -18.09 3.01 -7.25
N GLU A 17 -19.33 2.67 -6.88
CA GLU A 17 -20.26 3.53 -6.15
C GLU A 17 -20.22 3.32 -4.64
N LEU A 18 -19.48 2.34 -4.15
CA LEU A 18 -19.34 2.05 -2.73
C LEU A 18 -18.63 3.20 -2.02
N LYS A 19 -19.30 3.87 -1.11
CA LYS A 19 -18.76 5.01 -0.34
C LYS A 19 -18.27 4.60 1.04
N GLN A 20 -18.92 3.62 1.65
CA GLN A 20 -18.61 3.17 3.01
C GLN A 20 -18.81 1.65 3.11
N ALA A 21 -17.98 1.02 3.94
CA ALA A 21 -18.12 -0.38 4.32
C ALA A 21 -17.99 -0.52 5.83
N THR A 22 -18.72 -1.48 6.41
CA THR A 22 -18.55 -1.86 7.82
C THR A 22 -18.24 -3.34 7.89
N LEU A 23 -17.11 -3.68 8.50
CA LEU A 23 -16.65 -5.04 8.71
C LEU A 23 -16.97 -5.46 10.14
N PRO A 24 -17.56 -6.65 10.36
CA PRO A 24 -18.03 -7.07 11.69
C PRO A 24 -16.89 -7.55 12.61
N ALA A 25 -17.18 -7.61 13.90
CA ALA A 25 -16.28 -8.19 14.90
C ALA A 25 -15.93 -9.66 14.60
N SER A 26 -16.88 -10.40 14.03
CA SER A 26 -16.74 -11.83 13.70
C SER A 26 -15.78 -12.14 12.56
N LEU A 27 -15.31 -11.13 11.79
CA LEU A 27 -14.42 -11.35 10.64
C LEU A 27 -13.07 -11.92 11.06
N LYS A 28 -12.75 -13.11 10.55
CA LYS A 28 -11.53 -13.87 10.87
C LYS A 28 -10.59 -14.02 9.69
N GLU A 29 -11.14 -14.04 8.46
CA GLU A 29 -10.36 -14.33 7.26
C GLU A 29 -10.75 -13.42 6.11
N ILE A 30 -9.73 -12.93 5.42
CA ILE A 30 -9.86 -12.22 4.15
C ILE A 30 -9.06 -13.01 3.12
N GLY A 31 -9.72 -13.46 2.06
CA GLY A 31 -9.09 -14.23 1.00
C GLY A 31 -8.04 -13.39 0.27
N GLU A 32 -6.87 -13.98 0.02
CA GLU A 32 -5.85 -13.35 -0.81
C GLU A 32 -6.32 -13.26 -2.25
N SER A 33 -6.29 -12.05 -2.80
CA SER A 33 -6.66 -11.82 -4.19
C SER A 33 -5.48 -12.02 -5.13
N GLY A 34 -5.73 -12.63 -6.28
CA GLY A 34 -4.77 -12.66 -7.38
C GLY A 34 -4.66 -11.33 -8.14
N TYR A 35 -5.64 -10.43 -8.00
CA TYR A 35 -5.78 -9.23 -8.82
C TYR A 35 -5.89 -7.91 -8.07
N GLY A 36 -5.83 -7.88 -6.76
CA GLY A 36 -5.89 -6.65 -5.96
C GLY A 36 -6.40 -6.89 -4.55
N GLY A 37 -6.44 -5.85 -3.71
CA GLY A 37 -7.10 -5.88 -2.41
C GLY A 37 -8.62 -6.05 -2.54
N ILE A 38 -9.29 -6.35 -1.43
CA ILE A 38 -10.75 -6.57 -1.42
C ILE A 38 -11.54 -5.34 -1.89
N PHE A 39 -10.98 -4.14 -1.77
CA PHE A 39 -11.57 -2.87 -2.20
C PHE A 39 -10.93 -2.29 -3.47
N SER A 40 -10.13 -3.07 -4.19
CA SER A 40 -9.50 -2.62 -5.43
C SER A 40 -10.55 -2.08 -6.41
N GLY A 41 -10.31 -0.89 -6.97
CA GLY A 41 -11.22 -0.23 -7.90
C GLY A 41 -12.48 0.38 -7.29
N CYS A 42 -12.62 0.41 -5.97
CA CYS A 42 -13.70 1.12 -5.26
C CYS A 42 -13.41 2.63 -5.21
N ARG A 43 -13.54 3.32 -6.35
CA ARG A 43 -13.09 4.72 -6.54
C ARG A 43 -13.74 5.75 -5.63
N LYS A 44 -14.95 5.46 -5.10
CA LYS A 44 -15.70 6.36 -4.19
C LYS A 44 -15.63 5.92 -2.73
N LEU A 45 -14.82 4.91 -2.40
CA LEU A 45 -14.73 4.40 -1.03
C LEU A 45 -13.94 5.38 -0.15
N GLU A 46 -14.67 6.08 0.69
CA GLU A 46 -14.11 7.10 1.61
C GLU A 46 -13.81 6.51 2.99
N LYS A 47 -14.57 5.50 3.40
CA LYS A 47 -14.50 5.02 4.79
C LYS A 47 -14.77 3.52 4.90
N VAL A 48 -13.86 2.83 5.56
CA VAL A 48 -14.12 1.49 6.08
C VAL A 48 -14.09 1.56 7.60
N ARG A 49 -15.12 1.01 8.22
CA ARG A 49 -15.19 0.81 9.66
C ARG A 49 -14.98 -0.66 9.94
N LEU A 50 -14.25 -0.96 10.98
CA LEU A 50 -14.13 -2.28 11.54
C LEU A 50 -14.63 -2.20 12.98
N ASP A 51 -15.40 -3.18 13.39
CA ASP A 51 -15.84 -3.27 14.78
C ASP A 51 -14.63 -3.37 15.72
N ASN A 52 -14.68 -2.60 16.82
CA ASN A 52 -13.55 -2.52 17.77
C ASN A 52 -13.24 -3.87 18.44
N ASP A 53 -14.22 -4.75 18.53
CA ASP A 53 -14.09 -6.08 19.12
C ASP A 53 -13.53 -7.11 18.14
N ASN A 54 -13.18 -6.72 16.89
CA ASN A 54 -12.50 -7.63 15.99
C ASN A 54 -11.11 -7.98 16.52
N TYR A 55 -10.84 -9.26 16.69
CA TYR A 55 -9.54 -9.75 17.23
C TYR A 55 -8.44 -9.90 16.18
N THR A 56 -8.81 -10.05 14.91
CA THR A 56 -7.87 -10.38 13.82
C THR A 56 -7.33 -9.15 13.14
N TYR A 57 -8.18 -8.16 12.89
CA TYR A 57 -7.85 -6.97 12.11
C TYR A 57 -8.06 -5.68 12.89
N TYR A 58 -7.48 -4.61 12.40
CA TYR A 58 -7.81 -3.23 12.77
C TYR A 58 -7.68 -2.30 11.57
N CYS A 59 -8.44 -1.21 11.57
CA CYS A 59 -8.29 -0.13 10.61
C CYS A 59 -7.42 0.99 11.21
N ASN A 60 -6.51 1.53 10.42
CA ASN A 60 -5.76 2.72 10.78
C ASN A 60 -5.73 3.70 9.59
N GLY A 61 -6.50 4.76 9.70
CA GLY A 61 -6.70 5.67 8.58
C GLY A 61 -7.36 4.97 7.40
N SER A 62 -6.66 4.88 6.28
CA SER A 62 -7.15 4.28 5.04
C SER A 62 -6.56 2.89 4.76
N VAL A 63 -6.15 2.16 5.78
CA VAL A 63 -5.58 0.81 5.63
C VAL A 63 -6.19 -0.18 6.62
N LEU A 64 -6.34 -1.42 6.15
CA LEU A 64 -6.73 -2.58 6.95
C LEU A 64 -5.48 -3.40 7.25
N ILE A 65 -5.29 -3.73 8.51
CA ILE A 65 -4.07 -4.38 8.99
C ILE A 65 -4.43 -5.64 9.79
N GLU A 66 -3.77 -6.74 9.50
CA GLU A 66 -3.80 -7.93 10.34
C GLU A 66 -2.92 -7.73 11.57
N LYS A 67 -3.51 -7.94 12.76
CA LYS A 67 -2.86 -7.64 14.05
C LYS A 67 -1.64 -8.49 14.34
N LYS A 68 -1.72 -9.79 14.05
CA LYS A 68 -0.68 -10.77 14.40
C LYS A 68 0.59 -10.58 13.59
N SER A 69 0.48 -10.50 12.28
CA SER A 69 1.62 -10.33 11.37
C SER A 69 2.01 -8.87 11.19
N ARG A 70 1.13 -7.92 11.56
CA ARG A 70 1.23 -6.49 11.24
C ARG A 70 1.28 -6.23 9.73
N THR A 71 0.57 -7.04 8.97
CA THR A 71 0.51 -6.93 7.51
C THR A 71 -0.62 -6.01 7.08
N VAL A 72 -0.34 -5.04 6.24
CA VAL A 72 -1.34 -4.27 5.51
C VAL A 72 -1.99 -5.18 4.49
N ILE A 73 -3.28 -5.42 4.66
CA ILE A 73 -4.06 -6.32 3.79
C ILE A 73 -4.63 -5.55 2.59
N ASP A 74 -5.06 -4.31 2.82
CA ASP A 74 -5.66 -3.47 1.79
C ASP A 74 -5.63 -1.99 2.20
N GLY A 75 -5.76 -1.11 1.20
CA GLY A 75 -5.91 0.32 1.40
C GLY A 75 -7.09 0.87 0.60
N TRP A 76 -7.70 1.98 1.05
CA TRP A 76 -8.81 2.65 0.38
C TRP A 76 -8.76 4.16 0.58
N GLY A 77 -9.59 4.91 -0.18
CA GLY A 77 -9.74 6.35 0.00
C GLY A 77 -8.45 7.17 -0.19
N ILE A 78 -7.38 6.55 -0.62
CA ILE A 78 -6.06 7.16 -0.83
C ILE A 78 -6.14 8.16 -1.99
N ASP A 79 -7.11 7.96 -2.86
CA ASP A 79 -7.39 8.83 -4.00
C ASP A 79 -7.89 10.23 -3.59
N HIS A 80 -8.36 10.38 -2.35
CA HIS A 80 -8.81 11.66 -1.78
C HIS A 80 -7.77 12.31 -0.86
N CYS A 81 -6.66 11.66 -0.60
CA CYS A 81 -5.54 12.22 0.18
C CYS A 81 -4.70 13.20 -0.68
N TYR A 82 -5.35 14.19 -1.29
CA TYR A 82 -4.67 15.36 -1.88
C TYR A 82 -3.86 16.18 -0.87
N THR A 83 -3.90 15.82 0.40
CA THR A 83 -3.22 16.53 1.49
C THR A 83 -1.91 15.90 1.93
N GLY A 84 -1.31 15.03 1.12
CA GLY A 84 0.10 14.66 1.28
C GLY A 84 0.45 13.66 2.38
N ASN A 85 -0.51 13.06 3.08
CA ASN A 85 -0.24 12.20 4.23
C ASN A 85 -0.96 10.84 4.15
N GLY A 86 -0.70 10.06 3.11
CA GLY A 86 -1.05 8.64 3.09
C GLY A 86 -0.13 7.86 4.04
N TYR A 87 -0.38 7.92 5.34
CA TYR A 87 0.41 7.15 6.31
C TYR A 87 -0.06 5.69 6.32
N VAL A 88 0.79 4.81 5.83
CA VAL A 88 0.72 3.42 6.27
C VAL A 88 1.06 3.38 7.76
N SER A 89 0.22 2.73 8.55
CA SER A 89 0.36 2.65 10.02
C SER A 89 1.82 2.56 10.47
N LEU A 90 2.22 3.42 11.40
CA LEU A 90 3.55 3.42 12.03
C LEU A 90 3.99 2.07 12.64
N LYS A 91 3.08 1.10 12.72
CA LYS A 91 3.33 -0.24 13.27
C LYS A 91 3.32 -1.35 12.24
N ALA A 92 3.08 -1.07 10.96
CA ALA A 92 3.09 -2.09 9.93
C ALA A 92 4.52 -2.63 9.75
N LYS A 93 4.63 -3.95 9.60
CA LYS A 93 5.87 -4.64 9.26
C LYS A 93 5.91 -5.10 7.83
N ARG A 94 4.74 -5.32 7.23
CA ARG A 94 4.60 -5.83 5.87
C ARG A 94 3.53 -5.09 5.11
N ILE A 95 3.80 -4.87 3.84
CA ILE A 95 2.76 -4.55 2.86
C ILE A 95 2.43 -5.86 2.17
N GLY A 96 1.23 -6.34 2.37
CA GLY A 96 0.79 -7.64 1.88
C GLY A 96 0.71 -7.71 0.36
N ARG A 97 0.62 -8.93 -0.15
CA ARG A 97 0.45 -9.20 -1.57
C ARG A 97 -0.76 -8.45 -2.12
N ASN A 98 -0.57 -7.74 -3.21
CA ASN A 98 -1.60 -6.97 -3.91
C ASN A 98 -2.27 -5.84 -3.09
N ALA A 99 -1.79 -5.50 -1.90
CA ALA A 99 -2.48 -4.59 -0.96
C ALA A 99 -2.87 -3.22 -1.57
N PHE A 100 -2.07 -2.69 -2.49
CA PHE A 100 -2.36 -1.44 -3.21
C PHE A 100 -2.41 -1.63 -4.73
N ARG A 101 -2.52 -2.87 -5.20
CA ARG A 101 -2.56 -3.16 -6.63
C ARG A 101 -3.73 -2.45 -7.31
N GLY A 102 -3.45 -1.77 -8.41
CA GLY A 102 -4.48 -1.09 -9.20
C GLY A 102 -5.02 0.19 -8.57
N HIS A 103 -4.42 0.72 -7.52
CA HIS A 103 -4.73 2.05 -6.99
C HIS A 103 -4.21 3.13 -7.95
N GLU A 104 -4.96 3.35 -9.03
CA GLU A 104 -4.55 4.20 -10.15
C GLU A 104 -4.31 5.65 -9.77
N LEU A 105 -4.94 6.15 -8.71
CA LEU A 105 -4.86 7.54 -8.26
C LEU A 105 -3.91 7.75 -7.07
N LEU A 106 -3.32 6.68 -6.52
CA LEU A 106 -2.31 6.78 -5.46
C LEU A 106 -1.09 7.55 -5.97
N ALA A 107 -0.94 8.80 -5.55
CA ALA A 107 0.13 9.69 -6.00
C ALA A 107 1.38 9.62 -5.13
N SER A 108 1.21 9.41 -3.84
CA SER A 108 2.31 9.28 -2.87
C SER A 108 1.98 8.28 -1.78
N VAL A 109 3.01 7.66 -1.22
CA VAL A 109 2.88 6.75 -0.08
C VAL A 109 4.04 6.95 0.89
N ALA A 110 3.72 7.05 2.20
CA ALA A 110 4.71 7.03 3.26
C ALA A 110 4.69 5.65 3.94
N LEU A 111 5.85 5.00 3.94
CA LEU A 111 6.07 3.68 4.51
C LEU A 111 6.78 3.82 5.86
N PRO A 112 6.36 3.08 6.91
CA PRO A 112 6.86 3.28 8.25
C PRO A 112 8.31 2.79 8.45
N GLU A 113 8.95 3.29 9.49
CA GLU A 113 10.29 2.86 9.93
C GLU A 113 10.35 1.37 10.30
N THR A 114 9.22 0.81 10.73
CA THR A 114 9.08 -0.59 11.13
C THR A 114 8.92 -1.56 9.98
N LEU A 115 8.87 -1.06 8.73
CA LEU A 115 8.61 -1.91 7.56
C LEU A 115 9.80 -2.83 7.28
N GLU A 116 9.52 -4.12 7.17
CA GLU A 116 10.48 -5.19 6.90
C GLU A 116 10.35 -5.77 5.49
N GLU A 117 9.12 -5.74 4.94
CA GLU A 117 8.82 -6.42 3.68
C GLU A 117 7.69 -5.73 2.88
N ILE A 118 7.87 -5.69 1.57
CA ILE A 118 6.84 -5.39 0.58
C ILE A 118 6.65 -6.64 -0.26
N GLU A 119 5.49 -7.27 -0.16
CA GLU A 119 5.23 -8.53 -0.85
C GLU A 119 4.94 -8.33 -2.36
N ALA A 120 4.79 -9.45 -3.07
CA ALA A 120 4.60 -9.44 -4.52
C ALA A 120 3.38 -8.60 -4.95
N ASN A 121 3.53 -7.83 -6.02
CA ASN A 121 2.51 -6.99 -6.65
C ASN A 121 1.90 -5.91 -5.74
N ALA A 122 2.48 -5.63 -4.58
CA ALA A 122 1.88 -4.75 -3.56
C ALA A 122 1.47 -3.36 -4.11
N PHE A 123 2.23 -2.80 -5.03
CA PHE A 123 1.95 -1.52 -5.71
C PHE A 123 1.87 -1.67 -7.23
N GLU A 124 1.60 -2.88 -7.72
CA GLU A 124 1.44 -3.11 -9.16
C GLU A 124 0.31 -2.22 -9.71
N ASP A 125 0.54 -1.61 -10.86
CA ASP A 125 -0.41 -0.71 -11.54
C ASP A 125 -0.85 0.54 -10.74
N CYS A 126 -0.05 1.00 -9.78
CA CYS A 126 -0.23 2.31 -9.14
C CYS A 126 0.20 3.42 -10.12
N LYS A 127 -0.61 3.69 -11.14
CA LYS A 127 -0.25 4.55 -12.29
C LYS A 127 0.09 5.99 -11.94
N ALA A 128 -0.49 6.54 -10.86
CA ALA A 128 -0.25 7.91 -10.45
C ALA A 128 0.96 8.06 -9.51
N LEU A 129 1.56 6.98 -9.02
CA LEU A 129 2.59 7.03 -7.98
C LEU A 129 3.83 7.79 -8.44
N ARG A 130 4.18 8.82 -7.68
CA ARG A 130 5.30 9.75 -7.96
C ARG A 130 6.26 9.88 -6.82
N VAL A 131 5.81 9.62 -5.59
CA VAL A 131 6.64 9.73 -4.39
C VAL A 131 6.43 8.51 -3.52
N ILE A 132 7.52 7.88 -3.13
CA ILE A 132 7.56 6.87 -2.07
C ILE A 132 8.50 7.43 -1.01
N GLU A 133 7.98 7.67 0.18
CA GLU A 133 8.76 8.00 1.36
C GLU A 133 8.90 6.73 2.20
N CYS A 134 10.09 6.15 2.23
CA CYS A 134 10.35 4.94 3.01
C CYS A 134 11.21 5.28 4.23
N ASN A 135 10.60 5.26 5.42
CA ASN A 135 11.25 5.67 6.66
C ASN A 135 12.09 4.57 7.32
N ALA A 136 12.15 3.38 6.73
CA ALA A 136 12.99 2.31 7.22
C ALA A 136 14.48 2.58 6.91
N VAL A 137 15.34 2.58 7.92
CA VAL A 137 16.79 2.77 7.75
C VAL A 137 17.42 1.61 6.99
N VAL A 138 16.95 0.39 7.27
CA VAL A 138 17.34 -0.81 6.51
C VAL A 138 16.31 -1.02 5.41
N PRO A 139 16.71 -1.10 4.13
CA PRO A 139 15.78 -1.30 3.04
C PRO A 139 14.92 -2.55 3.24
N PRO A 140 13.59 -2.44 3.23
CA PRO A 140 12.71 -3.61 3.28
C PRO A 140 12.93 -4.54 2.09
N THR A 141 12.70 -5.83 2.26
CA THR A 141 12.70 -6.76 1.12
C THR A 141 11.55 -6.44 0.18
N VAL A 142 11.78 -6.59 -1.13
CA VAL A 142 10.81 -6.28 -2.18
C VAL A 142 10.49 -7.54 -2.96
N GLY A 143 9.21 -7.91 -2.95
CA GLY A 143 8.69 -9.05 -3.67
C GLY A 143 8.61 -8.81 -5.18
N LYS A 144 8.39 -9.91 -5.91
CA LYS A 144 8.29 -9.89 -7.37
C LYS A 144 7.19 -8.93 -7.84
N ASP A 145 7.50 -8.13 -8.85
CA ASP A 145 6.55 -7.21 -9.52
C ASP A 145 5.88 -6.17 -8.57
N ALA A 146 6.44 -5.95 -7.36
CA ALA A 146 5.85 -5.05 -6.36
C ALA A 146 5.57 -3.64 -6.88
N PHE A 147 6.40 -3.12 -7.77
CA PHE A 147 6.29 -1.78 -8.37
C PHE A 147 6.10 -1.82 -9.89
N LYS A 148 5.59 -2.92 -10.43
CA LYS A 148 5.41 -3.09 -11.87
C LYS A 148 4.24 -2.28 -12.39
N LEU A 149 4.38 -1.75 -13.60
CA LEU A 149 3.28 -1.21 -14.40
C LEU A 149 3.02 -2.11 -15.61
N ASN A 150 1.79 -2.54 -15.77
CA ASN A 150 1.32 -3.21 -16.98
C ASN A 150 0.99 -2.15 -18.04
N LEU A 151 2.00 -1.78 -18.81
CA LEU A 151 1.88 -0.74 -19.82
C LEU A 151 1.12 -1.25 -21.04
N PRO A 152 0.24 -0.42 -21.65
CA PRO A 152 -0.36 -0.76 -22.92
C PRO A 152 0.72 -0.89 -23.99
N ARG A 153 0.57 -1.84 -24.92
CA ARG A 153 1.57 -2.16 -25.96
C ARG A 153 1.99 -0.98 -26.84
N ASN A 154 1.20 0.08 -26.88
CA ASN A 154 1.40 1.25 -27.73
C ASN A 154 1.62 2.57 -26.95
N GLY A 155 1.92 2.51 -25.66
CA GLY A 155 2.05 3.70 -24.82
C GLY A 155 3.47 3.95 -24.33
N TYR A 156 3.97 5.16 -24.55
CA TYR A 156 5.23 5.66 -23.96
C TYR A 156 4.99 6.07 -22.48
N VAL A 157 4.72 5.11 -21.61
CA VAL A 157 4.67 5.39 -20.18
C VAL A 157 5.93 4.82 -19.55
N LEU A 158 6.73 5.67 -18.92
CA LEU A 158 7.92 5.23 -18.21
C LEU A 158 7.55 4.26 -17.07
N PRO A 159 8.38 3.23 -16.82
CA PRO A 159 8.26 2.41 -15.63
C PRO A 159 8.16 3.24 -14.37
N LEU A 160 7.50 2.72 -13.33
CA LEU A 160 7.30 3.42 -12.09
C LEU A 160 8.63 3.89 -11.49
N GLN A 161 9.64 3.02 -11.52
CA GLN A 161 10.98 3.29 -10.98
C GLN A 161 11.73 4.42 -11.71
N GLU A 162 11.35 4.74 -12.94
CA GLU A 162 11.98 5.84 -13.71
C GLU A 162 11.38 7.22 -13.41
N ARG A 163 10.16 7.27 -12.88
CA ARG A 163 9.41 8.51 -12.70
C ARG A 163 9.03 8.81 -11.25
N THR A 164 9.26 7.85 -10.35
CA THR A 164 8.94 7.97 -8.93
C THR A 164 10.18 8.38 -8.15
N VAL A 165 10.03 9.38 -7.30
CA VAL A 165 11.07 9.78 -6.35
C VAL A 165 10.94 8.90 -5.11
N LEU A 166 12.02 8.19 -4.79
CA LEU A 166 12.17 7.47 -3.53
C LEU A 166 12.90 8.35 -2.54
N VAL A 167 12.25 8.67 -1.44
CA VAL A 167 12.84 9.42 -0.32
C VAL A 167 13.16 8.44 0.79
N VAL A 168 14.39 8.46 1.30
CA VAL A 168 14.90 7.52 2.30
C VAL A 168 15.52 8.27 3.49
N PRO A 169 15.67 7.64 4.66
CA PRO A 169 16.28 8.27 5.81
C PRO A 169 17.71 8.72 5.54
N LYS A 170 18.13 9.77 6.22
CA LYS A 170 19.51 10.28 6.16
C LYS A 170 20.52 9.16 6.52
N GLY A 171 21.53 8.99 5.69
CA GLY A 171 22.57 7.97 5.85
C GLY A 171 22.22 6.60 5.30
N SER A 172 21.00 6.37 4.75
CA SER A 172 20.62 5.08 4.17
C SER A 172 20.68 5.02 2.63
N LEU A 173 21.03 6.11 1.96
CA LEU A 173 21.06 6.22 0.50
C LEU A 173 21.81 5.06 -0.20
N GLU A 174 23.01 4.75 0.26
CA GLU A 174 23.81 3.69 -0.34
C GLU A 174 23.23 2.29 -0.11
N ALA A 175 22.60 2.06 1.03
CA ALA A 175 21.89 0.82 1.31
C ALA A 175 20.76 0.60 0.29
N TYR A 176 19.94 1.63 0.04
CA TYR A 176 18.84 1.55 -0.94
C TYR A 176 19.32 1.42 -2.38
N ARG A 177 20.42 2.12 -2.77
CA ARG A 177 21.03 1.99 -4.11
C ARG A 177 21.55 0.59 -4.41
N ASN A 178 21.87 -0.19 -3.39
CA ASN A 178 22.38 -1.54 -3.54
C ASN A 178 21.33 -2.63 -3.26
N ALA A 179 20.21 -2.29 -2.64
CA ALA A 179 19.18 -3.25 -2.26
C ALA A 179 18.36 -3.73 -3.49
N PRO A 180 18.13 -5.06 -3.64
CA PRO A 180 17.28 -5.59 -4.69
C PRO A 180 15.86 -4.98 -4.65
N GLY A 181 15.31 -4.64 -5.84
CA GLY A 181 14.01 -3.99 -5.97
C GLY A 181 14.05 -2.47 -5.78
N TRP A 182 14.92 -1.95 -4.90
CA TRP A 182 15.09 -0.53 -4.67
C TRP A 182 16.10 0.12 -5.61
N LYS A 183 17.20 -0.56 -5.93
CA LYS A 183 18.26 -0.08 -6.84
C LYS A 183 17.78 0.28 -8.24
N GLU A 184 16.60 -0.18 -8.62
CA GLU A 184 15.98 0.10 -9.92
C GLU A 184 15.37 1.50 -10.00
N PHE A 185 15.10 2.14 -8.86
CA PHE A 185 14.64 3.53 -8.81
C PHE A 185 15.74 4.49 -9.27
N LYS A 186 15.42 5.32 -10.28
CA LYS A 186 16.37 6.28 -10.84
C LYS A 186 16.57 7.53 -9.98
N HIS A 187 15.56 7.85 -9.17
CA HIS A 187 15.53 9.07 -8.35
C HIS A 187 15.43 8.72 -6.87
N ILE A 188 16.56 8.36 -6.26
CA ILE A 188 16.65 8.10 -4.81
C ILE A 188 17.31 9.32 -4.17
N LYS A 189 16.68 9.88 -3.13
CA LYS A 189 17.23 10.99 -2.33
C LYS A 189 17.00 10.76 -0.84
N GLU A 190 17.82 11.35 -0.03
CA GLU A 190 17.61 11.40 1.42
C GLU A 190 16.60 12.46 1.79
N GLU A 191 15.92 12.25 2.90
CA GLU A 191 15.10 13.29 3.52
C GLU A 191 15.96 14.51 3.87
N VAL A 192 15.39 15.69 3.70
CA VAL A 192 16.04 16.94 4.11
C VAL A 192 15.54 17.27 5.52
N THR A 193 16.39 17.10 6.52
CA THR A 193 16.12 17.62 7.85
C THR A 193 16.33 19.14 7.81
N LEU A 194 15.25 19.89 7.96
CA LEU A 194 15.39 21.33 8.22
C LEU A 194 15.97 21.45 9.65
N GLU A 195 17.24 21.82 9.74
CA GLU A 195 17.83 22.23 11.01
C GLU A 195 17.11 23.50 11.46
N ASN A 196 16.40 23.43 12.59
CA ASN A 196 15.77 24.58 13.24
C ASN A 196 16.81 25.38 14.02
#